data_e2ff4b377e1d36ad895f71486b03b33d
#
_entry.id   e2ff4b377e1d36ad895f71486b03b33d
#
_cell.length_a   1.000
_cell.length_b   1.000
_cell.length_c   1.000
_cell.angle_alpha   90.00
_cell.angle_beta   90.00
_cell.angle_gamma   90.00
#
_symmetry.space_group_name_H-M   'P 1'
#
loop_
_entity.id
_entity.type
_entity.pdbx_description
1 polymer ?
#
loop_
_entity_poly.entity_id
_entity_poly.type
_entity_poly.pdbx_seq_one_letter_code
_entity_poly.pdbx_strand_id
1 'polypeptide(L)'
;MAKVKKKAAKTSETPRLKNKAYLEALRTLHVELVKLQEWVIAKGVKVCIVFEGRDGAGKGGTIKAITERVSPRIFRVVALPAPTEREKSQMYVQRYLPHLPAGGEVVIFDRSWYNRAGVERVMGFCTEEQADKFLKSTPLVERAIVESGVILIKYWLEVSPQEQTRRLEARINDGRKTW
;
A
#
# COMPACT_ATOMS: atom_id res chain seq x y z
N MET A 1 -32.81 21.88 29.59
CA MET A 1 -32.15 21.36 28.37
C MET A 1 -30.69 21.80 28.37
N ALA A 2 -29.78 20.92 28.73
CA ALA A 2 -28.35 21.24 28.82
C ALA A 2 -27.67 21.01 27.47
N LYS A 3 -27.06 22.06 26.92
CA LYS A 3 -26.24 21.98 25.71
C LYS A 3 -24.92 21.28 26.00
N VAL A 4 -24.76 20.04 25.52
CA VAL A 4 -23.47 19.33 25.52
C VAL A 4 -22.60 19.94 24.45
N LYS A 5 -21.59 20.73 24.85
CA LYS A 5 -20.52 21.21 23.99
C LYS A 5 -19.60 20.02 23.63
N LYS A 6 -19.67 19.52 22.40
CA LYS A 6 -18.66 18.62 21.83
C LYS A 6 -17.34 19.38 21.74
N LYS A 7 -16.37 19.04 22.59
CA LYS A 7 -14.96 19.43 22.40
C LYS A 7 -14.44 18.72 21.15
N ALA A 8 -14.15 19.49 20.11
CA ALA A 8 -13.39 19.01 18.96
C ALA A 8 -11.99 18.58 19.46
N ALA A 9 -11.63 17.33 19.22
CA ALA A 9 -10.29 16.83 19.51
C ALA A 9 -9.31 17.61 18.63
N LYS A 10 -8.37 18.32 19.27
CA LYS A 10 -7.21 18.93 18.61
C LYS A 10 -6.38 17.78 18.05
N THR A 11 -6.38 17.60 16.74
CA THR A 11 -5.39 16.80 16.03
C THR A 11 -4.03 17.42 16.31
N SER A 12 -3.19 16.74 17.10
CA SER A 12 -1.81 17.12 17.32
C SER A 12 -1.08 17.00 15.98
N GLU A 13 -0.84 18.11 15.29
CA GLU A 13 0.06 18.14 14.16
C GLU A 13 1.45 17.70 14.63
N THR A 14 1.86 16.52 14.21
CA THR A 14 3.24 16.07 14.44
C THR A 14 4.17 17.05 13.72
N PRO A 15 5.12 17.69 14.40
CA PRO A 15 5.98 18.69 13.78
C PRO A 15 6.75 18.07 12.62
N ARG A 16 6.72 18.75 11.45
CA ARG A 16 7.41 18.31 10.25
C ARG A 16 8.91 18.24 10.52
N LEU A 17 9.53 17.07 10.29
CA LEU A 17 10.97 16.90 10.40
C LEU A 17 11.71 17.84 9.43
N LYS A 18 12.79 18.47 9.90
CA LYS A 18 13.71 19.20 9.02
C LYS A 18 14.38 18.22 8.07
N ASN A 19 14.66 18.65 6.84
CA ASN A 19 15.17 17.78 5.77
C ASN A 19 16.45 17.01 6.20
N LYS A 20 17.39 17.66 6.90
CA LYS A 20 18.61 17.01 7.40
C LYS A 20 18.28 15.85 8.36
N ALA A 21 17.42 16.08 9.35
CA ALA A 21 17.00 15.05 10.31
C ALA A 21 16.25 13.90 9.63
N TYR A 22 15.42 14.20 8.65
CA TYR A 22 14.73 13.19 7.84
C TYR A 22 15.73 12.30 7.09
N LEU A 23 16.70 12.88 6.39
CA LEU A 23 17.69 12.13 5.62
C LEU A 23 18.60 11.27 6.51
N GLU A 24 18.93 11.76 7.70
CA GLU A 24 19.72 10.99 8.69
C GLU A 24 18.94 9.78 9.22
N ALA A 25 17.69 9.97 9.59
CA ALA A 25 16.81 8.87 9.99
C ALA A 25 16.60 7.86 8.85
N LEU A 26 16.38 8.34 7.62
CA LEU A 26 16.21 7.50 6.45
C LEU A 26 17.46 6.65 6.17
N ARG A 27 18.65 7.22 6.32
CA ARG A 27 19.91 6.48 6.16
C ARG A 27 20.00 5.28 7.11
N THR A 28 19.63 5.48 8.38
CA THR A 28 19.57 4.38 9.37
C THR A 28 18.60 3.29 8.94
N LEU A 29 17.39 3.67 8.49
CA LEU A 29 16.40 2.72 7.99
C LEU A 29 16.87 1.97 6.74
N HIS A 30 17.60 2.61 5.83
CA HIS A 30 18.18 1.95 4.66
C HIS A 30 19.18 0.85 5.06
N VAL A 31 19.99 1.08 6.10
CA VAL A 31 20.90 0.03 6.61
C VAL A 31 20.10 -1.16 7.14
N GLU A 32 19.03 -0.91 7.89
CA GLU A 32 18.18 -2.00 8.40
C GLU A 32 17.43 -2.74 7.27
N LEU A 33 17.03 -2.05 6.20
CA LEU A 33 16.42 -2.69 5.02
C LEU A 33 17.41 -3.59 4.27
N VAL A 34 18.69 -3.22 4.19
CA VAL A 34 19.73 -4.09 3.62
C VAL A 34 19.93 -5.34 4.48
N LYS A 35 20.00 -5.20 5.80
CA LYS A 35 20.06 -6.34 6.73
C LYS A 35 18.83 -7.25 6.61
N LEU A 36 17.65 -6.64 6.49
CA LEU A 36 16.40 -7.39 6.24
C LEU A 36 16.49 -8.19 4.93
N GLN A 37 17.00 -7.59 3.86
CA GLN A 37 17.22 -8.29 2.60
C GLN A 37 18.10 -9.53 2.76
N GLU A 38 19.25 -9.37 3.42
CA GLU A 38 20.16 -10.48 3.68
C GLU A 38 19.50 -11.59 4.51
N TRP A 39 18.75 -11.21 5.54
CA TRP A 39 18.00 -12.15 6.36
C TRP A 39 16.92 -12.89 5.56
N VAL A 40 16.15 -12.18 4.71
CA VAL A 40 15.11 -12.75 3.84
C VAL A 40 15.72 -13.82 2.92
N ILE A 41 16.86 -13.53 2.31
CA ILE A 41 17.58 -14.47 1.44
C ILE A 41 18.08 -15.69 2.24
N ALA A 42 18.79 -15.44 3.35
CA ALA A 42 19.41 -16.49 4.14
C ALA A 42 18.40 -17.47 4.77
N LYS A 43 17.20 -16.97 5.11
CA LYS A 43 16.13 -17.77 5.71
C LYS A 43 15.13 -18.32 4.69
N GLY A 44 15.20 -17.90 3.44
CA GLY A 44 14.23 -18.29 2.42
C GLY A 44 12.80 -17.88 2.73
N VAL A 45 12.60 -16.81 3.54
CA VAL A 45 11.26 -16.35 3.90
C VAL A 45 10.58 -15.65 2.72
N LYS A 46 9.24 -15.68 2.72
CA LYS A 46 8.39 -15.05 1.73
C LYS A 46 7.70 -13.85 2.38
N VAL A 47 7.94 -12.64 1.88
CA VAL A 47 7.35 -11.42 2.45
C VAL A 47 6.48 -10.73 1.41
N CYS A 48 5.22 -10.49 1.77
CA CYS A 48 4.27 -9.74 0.96
C CYS A 48 3.83 -8.49 1.71
N ILE A 49 4.07 -7.31 1.14
CA ILE A 49 3.70 -6.03 1.71
C ILE A 49 2.65 -5.38 0.82
N VAL A 50 1.53 -4.99 1.41
CA VAL A 50 0.41 -4.31 0.72
C VAL A 50 0.34 -2.86 1.17
N PHE A 51 0.41 -1.93 0.23
CA PHE A 51 0.21 -0.50 0.46
C PHE A 51 -1.15 -0.05 -0.07
N GLU A 52 -2.00 0.37 0.84
CA GLU A 52 -3.33 0.91 0.57
C GLU A 52 -3.52 2.30 1.18
N GLY A 53 -4.64 2.92 0.91
CA GLY A 53 -5.00 4.24 1.45
C GLY A 53 -5.30 5.27 0.38
N ARG A 54 -5.65 6.49 0.82
CA ARG A 54 -6.12 7.56 -0.05
C ARG A 54 -5.10 8.00 -1.09
N ASP A 55 -5.59 8.55 -2.20
CA ASP A 55 -4.71 9.24 -3.15
C ASP A 55 -4.05 10.45 -2.48
N GLY A 56 -2.79 10.69 -2.83
CA GLY A 56 -2.01 11.72 -2.16
C GLY A 56 -1.50 11.36 -0.76
N ALA A 57 -1.83 10.17 -0.19
CA ALA A 57 -1.37 9.76 1.14
C ALA A 57 0.14 9.45 1.20
N GLY A 58 0.82 9.31 0.05
CA GLY A 58 2.27 9.13 0.02
C GLY A 58 2.74 7.71 -0.26
N LYS A 59 1.86 6.78 -0.70
CA LYS A 59 2.19 5.38 -1.00
C LYS A 59 3.44 5.25 -1.87
N GLY A 60 3.43 5.83 -3.07
CA GLY A 60 4.56 5.74 -4.00
C GLY A 60 5.86 6.33 -3.45
N GLY A 61 5.79 7.42 -2.66
CA GLY A 61 6.96 7.98 -1.98
C GLY A 61 7.54 7.05 -0.93
N THR A 62 6.69 6.39 -0.15
CA THR A 62 7.10 5.41 0.85
C THR A 62 7.71 4.17 0.19
N ILE A 63 7.06 3.62 -0.84
CA ILE A 63 7.57 2.47 -1.60
C ILE A 63 8.93 2.79 -2.20
N LYS A 64 9.08 3.97 -2.82
CA LYS A 64 10.36 4.44 -3.36
C LYS A 64 11.43 4.50 -2.27
N ALA A 65 11.14 5.08 -1.11
CA ALA A 65 12.08 5.16 0.00
C ALA A 65 12.52 3.77 0.50
N ILE A 66 11.61 2.80 0.56
CA ILE A 66 11.93 1.42 0.95
C ILE A 66 12.83 0.75 -0.10
N THR A 67 12.55 0.95 -1.38
CA THR A 67 13.22 0.22 -2.47
C THR A 67 14.49 0.88 -2.98
N GLU A 68 14.80 2.10 -2.56
CA GLU A 68 15.90 2.92 -3.08
C GLU A 68 17.29 2.28 -2.91
N ARG A 69 17.51 1.51 -1.84
CA ARG A 69 18.83 0.96 -1.46
C ARG A 69 18.88 -0.56 -1.38
N VAL A 70 17.82 -1.25 -1.76
CA VAL A 70 17.76 -2.71 -1.80
C VAL A 70 17.76 -3.23 -3.24
N SER A 71 18.04 -4.50 -3.40
CA SER A 71 18.09 -5.13 -4.73
C SER A 71 16.69 -5.28 -5.33
N PRO A 72 16.44 -4.80 -6.56
CA PRO A 72 15.17 -5.01 -7.24
C PRO A 72 14.90 -6.48 -7.63
N ARG A 73 15.92 -7.35 -7.53
CA ARG A 73 15.75 -8.80 -7.72
C ARG A 73 15.11 -9.47 -6.51
N ILE A 74 15.24 -8.86 -5.34
CA ILE A 74 14.71 -9.37 -4.07
C ILE A 74 13.44 -8.58 -3.69
N PHE A 75 13.49 -7.25 -3.80
CA PHE A 75 12.35 -6.37 -3.55
C PHE A 75 11.67 -6.02 -4.88
N ARG A 76 10.54 -6.69 -5.17
CA ARG A 76 9.76 -6.43 -6.37
C ARG A 76 8.54 -5.55 -6.05
N VAL A 77 8.36 -4.49 -6.81
CA VAL A 77 7.15 -3.67 -6.74
C VAL A 77 6.17 -4.13 -7.81
N VAL A 78 4.94 -4.39 -7.41
CA VAL A 78 3.84 -4.81 -8.27
C VAL A 78 2.74 -3.76 -8.24
N ALA A 79 2.49 -3.13 -9.38
CA ALA A 79 1.39 -2.19 -9.60
C ALA A 79 0.61 -2.69 -10.82
N LEU A 80 -0.52 -3.37 -10.59
CA LEU A 80 -1.31 -3.93 -11.69
C LEU A 80 -2.15 -2.84 -12.36
N PRO A 81 -2.24 -2.86 -13.71
CA PRO A 81 -3.13 -1.97 -14.46
C PRO A 81 -4.60 -2.34 -14.22
N ALA A 82 -5.51 -1.62 -14.88
CA ALA A 82 -6.92 -2.01 -14.91
C ALA A 82 -7.06 -3.48 -15.38
N PRO A 83 -8.03 -4.25 -14.81
CA PRO A 83 -8.21 -5.64 -15.20
C PRO A 83 -8.62 -5.78 -16.67
N THR A 84 -8.04 -6.77 -17.34
CA THR A 84 -8.45 -7.18 -18.69
C THR A 84 -9.86 -7.79 -18.67
N GLU A 85 -10.50 -7.92 -19.83
CA GLU A 85 -11.84 -8.54 -19.92
C GLU A 85 -11.85 -9.99 -19.39
N ARG A 86 -10.76 -10.72 -19.61
CA ARG A 86 -10.58 -12.05 -19.03
C ARG A 86 -10.54 -12.01 -17.51
N GLU A 87 -9.73 -11.12 -16.94
CA GLU A 87 -9.58 -10.97 -15.47
C GLU A 87 -10.87 -10.51 -14.79
N LYS A 88 -11.71 -9.71 -15.49
CA LYS A 88 -13.02 -9.31 -14.97
C LYS A 88 -13.97 -10.50 -14.77
N SER A 89 -13.82 -11.57 -15.55
CA SER A 89 -14.62 -12.79 -15.46
C SER A 89 -14.06 -13.82 -14.46
N GLN A 90 -12.86 -13.60 -13.94
CA GLN A 90 -12.19 -14.50 -13.00
C GLN A 90 -12.50 -14.14 -11.54
N MET A 91 -12.11 -15.03 -10.62
CA MET A 91 -12.07 -14.67 -9.20
C MET A 91 -11.14 -13.45 -9.03
N TYR A 92 -11.62 -12.38 -8.41
CA TYR A 92 -10.94 -11.10 -8.41
C TYR A 92 -9.48 -11.16 -7.90
N VAL A 93 -9.24 -11.94 -6.86
CA VAL A 93 -7.89 -12.08 -6.27
C VAL A 93 -6.93 -12.84 -7.18
N GLN A 94 -7.45 -13.64 -8.14
CA GLN A 94 -6.65 -14.50 -8.99
C GLN A 94 -5.54 -13.76 -9.74
N ARG A 95 -5.79 -12.52 -10.18
CA ARG A 95 -4.79 -11.70 -10.86
C ARG A 95 -3.58 -11.30 -10.00
N TYR A 96 -3.70 -11.37 -8.68
CA TYR A 96 -2.63 -11.02 -7.74
C TYR A 96 -1.80 -12.24 -7.32
N LEU A 97 -2.40 -13.43 -7.32
CA LEU A 97 -1.75 -14.66 -6.84
C LEU A 97 -0.43 -15.00 -7.55
N PRO A 98 -0.29 -14.82 -8.90
CA PRO A 98 0.95 -15.10 -9.61
C PRO A 98 2.12 -14.20 -9.20
N HIS A 99 1.83 -13.09 -8.53
CA HIS A 99 2.84 -12.12 -8.09
C HIS A 99 3.29 -12.31 -6.65
N LEU A 100 2.71 -13.26 -5.90
CA LEU A 100 3.12 -13.54 -4.53
C LEU A 100 4.61 -13.94 -4.47
N PRO A 101 5.29 -13.69 -3.34
CA PRO A 101 6.71 -13.94 -3.21
C PRO A 101 7.05 -15.44 -3.20
N ALA A 102 8.14 -15.78 -3.84
CA ALA A 102 8.86 -17.03 -3.61
C ALA A 102 9.79 -16.92 -2.38
N GLY A 103 10.40 -18.04 -1.98
CA GLY A 103 11.39 -18.04 -0.89
C GLY A 103 12.56 -17.08 -1.19
N GLY A 104 12.89 -16.21 -0.24
CA GLY A 104 13.94 -15.20 -0.41
C GLY A 104 13.49 -13.90 -1.11
N GLU A 105 12.19 -13.70 -1.33
CA GLU A 105 11.66 -12.51 -1.99
C GLU A 105 10.80 -11.64 -1.07
N VAL A 106 10.81 -10.33 -1.33
CA VAL A 106 9.89 -9.33 -0.79
C VAL A 106 9.08 -8.74 -1.94
N VAL A 107 7.78 -8.94 -1.94
CA VAL A 107 6.88 -8.34 -2.93
C VAL A 107 6.11 -7.21 -2.28
N ILE A 108 6.12 -6.04 -2.91
CA ILE A 108 5.41 -4.84 -2.47
C ILE A 108 4.31 -4.53 -3.49
N PHE A 109 3.06 -4.64 -3.08
CA PHE A 109 1.93 -4.20 -3.89
C PHE A 109 1.66 -2.70 -3.68
N ASP A 110 1.80 -1.90 -4.74
CA ASP A 110 1.27 -0.53 -4.80
C ASP A 110 -0.18 -0.60 -5.26
N ARG A 111 -1.09 -0.60 -4.31
CA ARG A 111 -2.48 -1.04 -4.40
C ARG A 111 -2.59 -2.56 -4.63
N SER A 112 -3.62 -3.16 -4.12
CA SER A 112 -3.79 -4.61 -4.11
C SER A 112 -5.22 -5.03 -4.46
N TRP A 113 -5.57 -6.25 -4.08
CA TRP A 113 -6.93 -6.76 -4.16
C TRP A 113 -7.96 -5.88 -3.44
N TYR A 114 -7.54 -5.05 -2.49
CA TYR A 114 -8.43 -4.09 -1.82
C TYR A 114 -8.98 -2.99 -2.72
N ASN A 115 -8.45 -2.83 -3.95
CA ASN A 115 -9.07 -1.97 -4.97
C ASN A 115 -10.55 -2.28 -5.18
N ARG A 116 -10.97 -3.54 -5.06
CA ARG A 116 -12.38 -3.97 -5.20
C ARG A 116 -13.27 -3.31 -4.15
N ALA A 117 -12.84 -3.27 -2.89
CA ALA A 117 -13.60 -2.64 -1.80
C ALA A 117 -13.39 -1.11 -1.74
N GLY A 118 -12.35 -0.59 -2.36
CA GLY A 118 -11.99 0.83 -2.37
C GLY A 118 -12.38 1.53 -3.66
N VAL A 119 -11.38 1.79 -4.51
CA VAL A 119 -11.56 2.62 -5.72
C VAL A 119 -12.58 2.06 -6.69
N GLU A 120 -12.65 0.74 -6.89
CA GLU A 120 -13.59 0.15 -7.84
C GLU A 120 -15.05 0.31 -7.38
N ARG A 121 -15.32 0.18 -6.08
CA ARG A 121 -16.63 0.41 -5.49
C ARG A 121 -17.03 1.88 -5.61
N VAL A 122 -16.14 2.79 -5.25
CA VAL A 122 -16.40 4.25 -5.28
C VAL A 122 -16.62 4.77 -6.71
N MET A 123 -15.86 4.24 -7.68
CA MET A 123 -15.95 4.65 -9.09
C MET A 123 -17.03 3.89 -9.87
N GLY A 124 -17.75 2.96 -9.24
CA GLY A 124 -18.77 2.16 -9.91
C GLY A 124 -18.22 1.12 -10.90
N PHE A 125 -16.94 0.73 -10.76
CA PHE A 125 -16.33 -0.31 -11.61
C PHE A 125 -16.69 -1.73 -11.18
N CYS A 126 -17.31 -1.87 -10.02
CA CYS A 126 -17.94 -3.13 -9.58
C CYS A 126 -19.30 -2.83 -8.94
N THR A 127 -20.16 -3.86 -8.87
CA THR A 127 -21.43 -3.77 -8.15
C THR A 127 -21.22 -3.89 -6.64
N GLU A 128 -22.19 -3.38 -5.84
CA GLU A 128 -22.17 -3.56 -4.39
C GLU A 128 -22.11 -5.05 -4.01
N GLU A 129 -22.86 -5.91 -4.70
CA GLU A 129 -22.84 -7.36 -4.47
C GLU A 129 -21.44 -7.95 -4.71
N GLN A 130 -20.72 -7.52 -5.73
CA GLN A 130 -19.34 -7.96 -6.01
C GLN A 130 -18.38 -7.49 -4.91
N ALA A 131 -18.53 -6.26 -4.44
CA ALA A 131 -17.72 -5.73 -3.33
C ALA A 131 -17.99 -6.50 -2.02
N ASP A 132 -19.25 -6.79 -1.70
CA ASP A 132 -19.63 -7.54 -0.51
C ASP A 132 -19.15 -9.01 -0.56
N LYS A 133 -19.27 -9.66 -1.70
CA LYS A 133 -18.71 -11.02 -1.91
C LYS A 133 -17.21 -11.03 -1.71
N PHE A 134 -16.53 -10.03 -2.26
CA PHE A 134 -15.08 -9.85 -2.10
C PHE A 134 -14.70 -9.69 -0.63
N LEU A 135 -15.36 -8.79 0.11
CA LEU A 135 -15.08 -8.57 1.54
C LEU A 135 -15.27 -9.83 2.39
N LYS A 136 -16.28 -10.65 2.07
CA LYS A 136 -16.52 -11.93 2.76
C LYS A 136 -15.45 -12.98 2.44
N SER A 137 -14.93 -13.02 1.22
CA SER A 137 -13.94 -14.02 0.78
C SER A 137 -12.48 -13.64 1.09
N THR A 138 -12.17 -12.36 1.14
CA THR A 138 -10.80 -11.86 1.34
C THR A 138 -10.11 -12.42 2.59
N PRO A 139 -10.73 -12.48 3.78
CA PRO A 139 -10.07 -13.05 4.97
C PRO A 139 -9.69 -14.52 4.79
N LEU A 140 -10.44 -15.29 4.02
CA LEU A 140 -10.12 -16.69 3.73
C LEU A 140 -8.91 -16.81 2.82
N VAL A 141 -8.84 -15.98 1.79
CA VAL A 141 -7.70 -15.92 0.87
C VAL A 141 -6.43 -15.48 1.60
N GLU A 142 -6.51 -14.43 2.39
CA GLU A 142 -5.36 -13.94 3.17
C GLU A 142 -4.88 -14.98 4.19
N ARG A 143 -5.80 -15.70 4.82
CA ARG A 143 -5.47 -16.81 5.70
C ARG A 143 -4.68 -17.88 4.95
N ALA A 144 -5.15 -18.31 3.78
CA ALA A 144 -4.45 -19.30 2.96
C ALA A 144 -3.04 -18.81 2.54
N ILE A 145 -2.88 -17.52 2.22
CA ILE A 145 -1.58 -16.91 1.93
C ILE A 145 -0.66 -17.02 3.15
N VAL A 146 -1.14 -16.66 4.34
CA VAL A 146 -0.35 -16.70 5.58
C VAL A 146 -0.02 -18.16 5.97
N GLU A 147 -0.98 -19.06 5.89
CA GLU A 147 -0.78 -20.50 6.18
C GLU A 147 0.21 -21.15 5.20
N SER A 148 0.35 -20.62 3.97
CA SER A 148 1.40 -21.06 3.03
C SER A 148 2.82 -20.60 3.42
N GLY A 149 2.97 -19.89 4.55
CA GLY A 149 4.24 -19.40 5.07
C GLY A 149 4.65 -18.03 4.53
N VAL A 150 3.73 -17.26 3.95
CA VAL A 150 3.97 -15.87 3.56
C VAL A 150 3.75 -14.95 4.76
N ILE A 151 4.73 -14.10 5.05
CA ILE A 151 4.60 -13.00 5.99
C ILE A 151 3.83 -11.87 5.27
N LEU A 152 2.55 -11.71 5.60
CA LEU A 152 1.69 -10.69 5.01
C LEU A 152 1.64 -9.44 5.90
N ILE A 153 2.09 -8.31 5.36
CA ILE A 153 2.08 -7.01 6.04
C ILE A 153 1.17 -6.07 5.25
N LYS A 154 0.24 -5.39 5.92
CA LYS A 154 -0.68 -4.45 5.29
C LYS A 154 -0.53 -3.07 5.91
N TYR A 155 -0.21 -2.07 5.07
CA TYR A 155 -0.15 -0.66 5.44
C TYR A 155 -1.31 0.10 4.82
N TRP A 156 -2.07 0.78 5.67
CA TRP A 156 -3.08 1.73 5.27
C TRP A 156 -2.58 3.14 5.56
N LEU A 157 -2.32 3.93 4.50
CA LEU A 157 -1.82 5.29 4.63
C LEU A 157 -2.98 6.29 4.57
N GLU A 158 -3.07 7.13 5.59
CA GLU A 158 -4.06 8.19 5.71
C GLU A 158 -3.45 9.57 5.45
N VAL A 159 -4.30 10.47 5.00
CA VAL A 159 -3.99 11.88 4.79
C VAL A 159 -5.25 12.71 5.10
N SER A 160 -5.09 13.87 5.72
CA SER A 160 -6.23 14.77 5.95
C SER A 160 -6.79 15.28 4.62
N PRO A 161 -8.10 15.58 4.52
CA PRO A 161 -8.70 16.11 3.29
C PRO A 161 -7.99 17.38 2.80
N GLN A 162 -7.61 18.27 3.70
CA GLN A 162 -6.93 19.52 3.38
C GLN A 162 -5.55 19.28 2.77
N GLU A 163 -4.78 18.39 3.37
CA GLU A 163 -3.45 18.03 2.86
C GLU A 163 -3.54 17.22 1.56
N GLN A 164 -4.57 16.38 1.41
CA GLN A 164 -4.84 15.67 0.17
C GLN A 164 -5.09 16.66 -0.98
N THR A 165 -5.99 17.63 -0.79
CA THR A 165 -6.27 18.67 -1.78
C THR A 165 -5.00 19.43 -2.16
N ARG A 166 -4.23 19.90 -1.17
CA ARG A 166 -2.97 20.60 -1.41
C ARG A 166 -1.98 19.78 -2.24
N ARG A 167 -1.87 18.47 -1.97
CA ARG A 167 -0.97 17.56 -2.71
C ARG A 167 -1.45 17.32 -4.15
N LEU A 168 -2.76 17.19 -4.35
CA LEU A 168 -3.34 17.00 -5.68
C LEU A 168 -3.17 18.25 -6.54
N GLU A 169 -3.43 19.43 -6.00
CA GLU A 169 -3.19 20.72 -6.67
C GLU A 169 -1.70 20.87 -7.05
N ALA A 170 -0.78 20.58 -6.15
CA ALA A 170 0.65 20.59 -6.43
C ALA A 170 1.05 19.59 -7.52
N ARG A 171 0.33 18.46 -7.65
CA ARG A 171 0.55 17.48 -8.71
C ARG A 171 0.08 18.01 -10.07
N ILE A 172 -1.09 18.62 -10.14
CA ILE A 172 -1.65 19.21 -11.37
C ILE A 172 -0.71 20.30 -11.92
N ASN A 173 -0.13 21.10 -11.03
CA ASN A 173 0.77 22.19 -11.38
C ASN A 173 2.22 21.76 -11.70
N ASP A 174 2.56 20.48 -11.55
CA ASP A 174 3.87 19.92 -11.86
C ASP A 174 3.84 19.15 -13.20
N GLY A 175 4.29 19.79 -14.28
CA GLY A 175 4.30 19.20 -15.62
C GLY A 175 5.00 17.83 -15.75
N ARG A 176 5.78 17.42 -14.74
CA ARG A 176 6.40 16.08 -14.66
C ARG A 176 5.46 15.01 -14.10
N LYS A 177 4.24 15.38 -13.70
CA LYS A 177 3.26 14.52 -13.02
C LYS A 177 1.88 14.54 -13.67
N THR A 178 1.83 14.89 -14.94
CA THR A 178 0.59 14.98 -15.73
C THR A 178 -0.01 13.62 -16.14
N TRP A 179 0.63 12.54 -15.80
CA TRP A 179 0.19 11.15 -16.04
C TRP A 179 -0.74 10.61 -14.95
#